data_0e5ebc32c7c6b0eb36b7c1051663029d
#
_entry.id   0e5ebc32c7c6b0eb36b7c1051663029d
#
_cell.length_a   1.000
_cell.length_b   1.000
_cell.length_c   1.000
_cell.angle_alpha   90.00
_cell.angle_beta   90.00
_cell.angle_gamma   90.00
#
_symmetry.space_group_name_H-M   'P 1'
#
loop_
_entity.id
_entity.type
_entity.pdbx_description
1 polymer ?
#
loop_
_entity_poly.entity_id
_entity_poly.type
_entity_poly.pdbx_seq_one_letter_code
_entity_poly.pdbx_strand_id
1 'polypeptide(L)'
;MQWRTVLCTALLLCGTVLFSACGGGEMPAPAEPPASSEVSAPSQPEEVPAPSEPASSSEPEPPASSVPEKENPLIVNGVLKSYDTGKQKDVVLPSGKFTKIDSGCFKNNTTMESVSIPEGVTEIGFAAFSGCYNLKSVQLPKSLVKIEQSAFLDCVSLEEITFPENSRLELYQSAFENSGLLKVFIPSNIRMMNGGVFADCKKLISVYLEGQETIEKQTFASCYSLRTVILGKATKEIRAGAFDGCSNLSDVWYAGSWDELLSGCNKEWNGAFFNAEHHEGAPSD
;
A
#
# COMPACT_ATOMS: atom_id res chain seq x y z
N MET A 1 -1.49 -11.92 27.17
CA MET A 1 -2.77 -11.36 26.69
C MET A 1 -2.87 -9.84 26.93
N GLN A 2 -2.34 -9.30 28.01
CA GLN A 2 -2.37 -7.86 28.33
C GLN A 2 -1.56 -6.96 27.39
N TRP A 3 -0.46 -7.46 26.81
CA TRP A 3 0.45 -6.72 25.95
C TRP A 3 -0.14 -6.33 24.56
N ARG A 4 -1.09 -7.14 24.04
CA ARG A 4 -1.73 -6.85 22.74
C ARG A 4 -2.67 -5.65 22.79
N THR A 5 -3.34 -5.44 23.92
CA THR A 5 -4.29 -4.33 24.07
C THR A 5 -3.55 -3.02 24.31
N VAL A 6 -2.44 -3.05 25.05
CA VAL A 6 -1.61 -1.88 25.37
C VAL A 6 -0.87 -1.38 24.15
N LEU A 7 -0.27 -2.27 23.33
CA LEU A 7 0.43 -1.86 22.11
C LEU A 7 -0.51 -1.34 21.01
N CYS A 8 -1.75 -1.85 20.94
CA CYS A 8 -2.74 -1.32 19.99
C CYS A 8 -3.17 0.10 20.38
N THR A 9 -3.24 0.41 21.68
CA THR A 9 -3.57 1.76 22.18
C THR A 9 -2.39 2.72 22.12
N ALA A 10 -1.18 2.28 22.39
CA ALA A 10 0.04 3.10 22.26
C ALA A 10 0.32 3.48 20.79
N LEU A 11 0.05 2.58 19.85
CA LEU A 11 0.10 2.87 18.41
C LEU A 11 -0.96 3.90 17.97
N LEU A 12 -2.09 4.01 18.67
CA LEU A 12 -3.17 4.99 18.40
C LEU A 12 -2.90 6.37 19.04
N LEU A 13 -2.13 6.45 20.15
CA LEU A 13 -1.95 7.69 20.93
C LEU A 13 -0.76 8.55 20.50
N CYS A 14 0.17 8.03 19.70
CA CYS A 14 1.34 8.82 19.24
C CYS A 14 1.03 9.77 18.06
N GLY A 15 -0.23 10.08 17.80
CA GLY A 15 -0.71 10.95 16.71
C GLY A 15 -0.99 12.40 17.08
N THR A 16 -0.83 12.82 18.36
CA THR A 16 -1.07 14.21 18.78
C THR A 16 0.15 14.82 19.43
N VAL A 17 1.16 15.17 18.65
CA VAL A 17 2.14 16.17 19.09
C VAL A 17 1.56 17.54 18.75
N LEU A 18 1.07 18.22 19.77
CA LEU A 18 0.72 19.63 19.78
C LEU A 18 1.96 20.44 19.40
N PHE A 19 1.90 21.11 18.26
CA PHE A 19 2.84 22.21 17.97
C PHE A 19 2.57 23.35 18.95
N SER A 20 3.43 23.49 19.96
CA SER A 20 3.55 24.73 20.72
C SER A 20 4.50 25.64 19.98
N ALA A 21 3.97 26.77 19.56
CA ALA A 21 4.68 27.83 18.86
C ALA A 21 5.73 28.48 19.78
N CYS A 22 6.93 28.65 19.29
CA CYS A 22 7.87 29.67 19.77
C CYS A 22 8.73 30.19 18.62
N GLY A 23 8.60 31.50 18.38
CA GLY A 23 9.70 32.35 17.96
C GLY A 23 9.93 32.53 16.48
N GLY A 24 9.57 33.70 15.99
CA GLY A 24 9.73 34.21 14.65
C GLY A 24 11.19 34.24 14.13
N GLY A 25 11.30 34.04 12.85
CA GLY A 25 12.46 34.29 12.02
C GLY A 25 11.97 34.34 10.58
N GLU A 26 11.86 35.55 10.05
CA GLU A 26 11.52 35.82 8.64
C GLU A 26 12.56 35.16 7.74
N MET A 27 12.12 34.31 6.83
CA MET A 27 12.92 33.88 5.68
C MET A 27 12.51 34.67 4.44
N PRO A 28 13.45 35.15 3.61
CA PRO A 28 13.15 35.96 2.43
C PRO A 28 12.49 35.10 1.32
N ALA A 29 11.55 35.71 0.61
CA ALA A 29 10.81 35.13 -0.51
C ALA A 29 11.73 34.71 -1.66
N PRO A 30 11.44 33.62 -2.38
CA PRO A 30 12.14 33.29 -3.61
C PRO A 30 11.70 34.21 -4.76
N ALA A 31 12.68 34.62 -5.55
CA ALA A 31 12.56 35.52 -6.69
C ALA A 31 11.67 34.91 -7.81
N GLU A 32 10.85 35.76 -8.42
CA GLU A 32 10.04 35.45 -9.61
C GLU A 32 10.94 35.17 -10.84
N PRO A 33 10.59 34.24 -11.71
CA PRO A 33 11.24 34.07 -13.00
C PRO A 33 10.76 35.14 -13.99
N PRO A 34 11.62 35.57 -14.94
CA PRO A 34 11.33 36.67 -15.87
C PRO A 34 10.27 36.28 -16.89
N ALA A 35 9.41 37.28 -17.22
CA ALA A 35 8.41 37.22 -18.24
C ALA A 35 8.99 36.95 -19.63
N SER A 36 8.51 35.91 -20.30
CA SER A 36 8.78 35.66 -21.70
C SER A 36 7.65 36.19 -22.59
N SER A 37 8.11 36.96 -23.56
CA SER A 37 7.48 37.66 -24.66
C SER A 37 6.28 36.98 -25.33
N GLU A 38 5.29 37.85 -25.64
CA GLU A 38 4.16 37.64 -26.53
C GLU A 38 4.57 37.11 -27.91
N VAL A 39 3.90 36.05 -28.36
CA VAL A 39 3.89 35.62 -29.76
C VAL A 39 2.45 35.71 -30.27
N SER A 40 2.30 36.51 -31.30
CA SER A 40 1.09 36.88 -32.01
C SER A 40 0.33 35.67 -32.56
N ALA A 41 -1.01 35.73 -32.47
CA ALA A 41 -1.94 34.81 -33.11
C ALA A 41 -1.94 34.96 -34.65
N PRO A 42 -2.06 33.90 -35.42
CA PRO A 42 -2.44 34.01 -36.83
C PRO A 42 -3.94 33.97 -37.03
N SER A 43 -4.34 34.82 -37.99
CA SER A 43 -5.67 35.13 -38.47
C SER A 43 -6.51 33.93 -38.96
N GLN A 44 -7.82 34.04 -38.78
CA GLN A 44 -8.86 33.13 -39.28
C GLN A 44 -8.86 33.07 -40.83
N PRO A 45 -9.19 31.89 -41.40
CA PRO A 45 -9.63 31.79 -42.78
C PRO A 45 -11.14 31.92 -42.92
N GLU A 46 -11.53 32.54 -44.03
CA GLU A 46 -12.87 32.91 -44.49
C GLU A 46 -13.88 31.75 -44.60
N GLU A 47 -15.13 32.10 -44.32
CA GLU A 47 -16.34 31.31 -44.55
C GLU A 47 -16.57 31.06 -46.05
N VAL A 48 -16.79 29.80 -46.44
CA VAL A 48 -17.29 29.40 -47.75
C VAL A 48 -18.72 28.87 -47.57
N PRO A 49 -19.74 29.35 -48.36
CA PRO A 49 -21.13 28.98 -48.18
C PRO A 49 -21.43 27.53 -48.61
N ALA A 50 -22.30 26.89 -47.86
CA ALA A 50 -22.81 25.54 -48.07
C ALA A 50 -23.66 25.40 -49.34
N PRO A 51 -23.59 24.31 -50.07
CA PRO A 51 -24.61 23.93 -51.05
C PRO A 51 -25.80 23.19 -50.40
N SER A 52 -26.97 23.55 -50.85
CA SER A 52 -28.29 23.06 -50.47
C SER A 52 -28.48 21.53 -50.62
N GLU A 53 -29.17 20.95 -49.66
CA GLU A 53 -29.66 19.59 -49.62
C GLU A 53 -30.56 19.17 -50.82
N PRO A 54 -30.58 17.90 -51.13
CA PRO A 54 -31.83 17.26 -51.59
C PRO A 54 -32.31 16.24 -50.57
N ALA A 55 -33.61 16.23 -50.44
CA ALA A 55 -34.42 15.49 -49.49
C ALA A 55 -34.35 13.96 -49.59
N SER A 56 -34.45 13.32 -48.41
CA SER A 56 -35.22 12.11 -48.11
C SER A 56 -34.99 10.83 -48.90
N SER A 57 -34.38 9.88 -48.24
CA SER A 57 -34.91 8.53 -48.21
C SER A 57 -34.60 7.91 -46.83
N SER A 58 -35.65 7.63 -46.08
CA SER A 58 -35.63 6.93 -44.81
C SER A 58 -35.33 5.45 -45.06
N GLU A 59 -34.08 5.08 -44.91
CA GLU A 59 -33.68 3.68 -44.73
C GLU A 59 -33.79 3.36 -43.24
N PRO A 60 -34.45 2.25 -42.84
CA PRO A 60 -34.52 1.90 -41.41
C PRO A 60 -33.11 1.58 -40.90
N GLU A 61 -32.67 2.25 -39.86
CA GLU A 61 -31.44 1.91 -39.13
C GLU A 61 -31.48 0.42 -38.76
N PRO A 62 -30.40 -0.33 -38.99
CA PRO A 62 -30.29 -1.68 -38.48
C PRO A 62 -30.37 -1.63 -36.96
N PRO A 63 -31.04 -2.62 -36.30
CA PRO A 63 -31.15 -2.62 -34.85
C PRO A 63 -29.77 -2.54 -34.23
N ALA A 64 -29.61 -1.57 -33.33
CA ALA A 64 -28.37 -1.37 -32.56
C ALA A 64 -27.87 -2.74 -32.12
N SER A 65 -26.72 -3.13 -32.63
CA SER A 65 -25.98 -4.31 -32.21
C SER A 65 -25.81 -4.19 -30.68
N SER A 66 -26.57 -4.99 -29.94
CA SER A 66 -26.40 -5.13 -28.51
C SER A 66 -25.01 -5.69 -28.28
N VAL A 67 -24.06 -4.81 -28.00
CA VAL A 67 -22.77 -5.21 -27.40
C VAL A 67 -23.16 -5.98 -26.14
N PRO A 68 -22.76 -7.26 -26.00
CA PRO A 68 -23.15 -8.04 -24.84
C PRO A 68 -22.67 -7.27 -23.61
N GLU A 69 -23.62 -6.95 -22.73
CA GLU A 69 -23.36 -6.27 -21.47
C GLU A 69 -22.32 -7.11 -20.72
N LYS A 70 -21.14 -6.53 -20.52
CA LYS A 70 -20.01 -7.23 -19.92
C LYS A 70 -20.43 -7.70 -18.54
N GLU A 71 -20.49 -9.02 -18.31
CA GLU A 71 -20.87 -9.56 -17.00
C GLU A 71 -20.06 -8.88 -15.89
N ASN A 72 -20.73 -8.32 -14.91
CA ASN A 72 -20.11 -7.68 -13.75
C ASN A 72 -20.74 -8.21 -12.45
N PRO A 73 -19.99 -8.93 -11.62
CA PRO A 73 -18.59 -9.36 -11.76
C PRO A 73 -18.39 -10.52 -12.76
N LEU A 74 -17.26 -10.52 -13.47
CA LEU A 74 -16.86 -11.68 -14.25
C LEU A 74 -16.16 -12.70 -13.35
N ILE A 75 -16.81 -13.82 -13.09
CA ILE A 75 -16.28 -14.92 -12.28
C ILE A 75 -16.20 -16.18 -13.12
N VAL A 76 -14.99 -16.78 -13.17
CA VAL A 76 -14.73 -18.01 -13.92
C VAL A 76 -14.04 -19.02 -12.98
N ASN A 77 -14.63 -20.20 -12.85
CA ASN A 77 -14.10 -21.29 -12.01
C ASN A 77 -13.75 -20.85 -10.57
N GLY A 78 -14.60 -20.02 -9.94
CA GLY A 78 -14.40 -19.52 -8.59
C GLY A 78 -13.31 -18.46 -8.47
N VAL A 79 -12.87 -17.85 -9.58
CA VAL A 79 -11.91 -16.77 -9.63
C VAL A 79 -12.58 -15.49 -10.13
N LEU A 80 -12.45 -14.39 -9.37
CA LEU A 80 -12.90 -13.07 -9.79
C LEU A 80 -11.90 -12.51 -10.82
N LYS A 81 -12.29 -12.54 -12.09
CA LYS A 81 -11.45 -12.12 -13.23
C LYS A 81 -11.45 -10.62 -13.46
N SER A 82 -12.62 -10.01 -13.30
CA SER A 82 -12.77 -8.56 -13.38
C SER A 82 -14.00 -8.11 -12.61
N TYR A 83 -13.95 -6.89 -12.13
CA TYR A 83 -15.04 -6.21 -11.46
C TYR A 83 -15.03 -4.74 -11.87
N ASP A 84 -16.06 -4.31 -12.56
CA ASP A 84 -16.24 -2.90 -12.89
C ASP A 84 -16.84 -2.18 -11.68
N THR A 85 -16.03 -1.37 -11.03
CA THR A 85 -16.45 -0.57 -9.88
C THR A 85 -17.23 0.68 -10.30
N GLY A 86 -17.22 1.03 -11.58
CA GLY A 86 -17.82 2.28 -12.06
C GLY A 86 -17.23 3.50 -11.33
N LYS A 87 -18.12 4.28 -10.69
CA LYS A 87 -17.74 5.44 -9.85
C LYS A 87 -17.79 5.14 -8.34
N GLN A 88 -17.90 3.86 -7.95
CA GLN A 88 -17.96 3.50 -6.54
C GLN A 88 -16.62 3.78 -5.85
N LYS A 89 -16.66 4.51 -4.76
CA LYS A 89 -15.51 4.77 -3.90
C LYS A 89 -15.35 3.65 -2.86
N ASP A 90 -16.47 3.22 -2.29
CA ASP A 90 -16.54 2.16 -1.28
C ASP A 90 -17.06 0.88 -1.94
N VAL A 91 -16.17 -0.08 -2.15
CA VAL A 91 -16.46 -1.30 -2.89
C VAL A 91 -16.63 -2.47 -1.93
N VAL A 92 -17.78 -3.11 -1.95
CA VAL A 92 -18.02 -4.37 -1.22
C VAL A 92 -18.12 -5.49 -2.24
N LEU A 93 -17.16 -6.40 -2.24
CA LEU A 93 -17.16 -7.53 -3.17
C LEU A 93 -18.22 -8.57 -2.78
N PRO A 94 -18.89 -9.22 -3.77
CA PRO A 94 -19.95 -10.17 -3.51
C PRO A 94 -19.44 -11.44 -2.81
N SER A 95 -20.09 -11.86 -1.73
CA SER A 95 -19.70 -13.05 -0.97
C SER A 95 -20.12 -14.35 -1.64
N GLY A 96 -19.40 -15.45 -1.34
CA GLY A 96 -19.75 -16.83 -1.70
C GLY A 96 -19.63 -17.21 -3.17
N LYS A 97 -19.11 -16.33 -4.02
CA LYS A 97 -19.04 -16.57 -5.47
C LYS A 97 -17.64 -16.93 -5.98
N PHE A 98 -16.60 -16.56 -5.25
CA PHE A 98 -15.20 -16.81 -5.62
C PHE A 98 -14.34 -16.96 -4.38
N THR A 99 -13.18 -17.62 -4.55
CA THR A 99 -12.18 -17.84 -3.52
C THR A 99 -10.87 -17.14 -3.82
N LYS A 100 -10.72 -16.61 -5.03
CA LYS A 100 -9.52 -15.93 -5.49
C LYS A 100 -9.88 -14.65 -6.25
N ILE A 101 -9.11 -13.58 -6.00
CA ILE A 101 -9.07 -12.37 -6.84
C ILE A 101 -7.93 -12.56 -7.83
N ASP A 102 -8.23 -12.46 -9.12
CA ASP A 102 -7.26 -12.71 -10.18
C ASP A 102 -6.17 -11.63 -10.27
N SER A 103 -5.13 -11.96 -11.02
CA SER A 103 -4.03 -11.04 -11.30
C SER A 103 -4.53 -9.78 -11.99
N GLY A 104 -4.14 -8.60 -11.45
CA GLY A 104 -4.49 -7.31 -12.01
C GLY A 104 -5.98 -6.96 -12.02
N CYS A 105 -6.85 -7.69 -11.30
CA CYS A 105 -8.31 -7.51 -11.33
C CYS A 105 -8.76 -6.04 -11.13
N PHE A 106 -8.10 -5.31 -10.24
CA PHE A 106 -8.38 -3.89 -9.96
C PHE A 106 -7.19 -2.97 -10.28
N LYS A 107 -6.21 -3.48 -11.03
CA LYS A 107 -4.99 -2.72 -11.32
C LYS A 107 -5.30 -1.34 -11.91
N ASN A 108 -4.64 -0.31 -11.35
CA ASN A 108 -4.79 1.10 -11.74
C ASN A 108 -6.23 1.64 -11.56
N ASN A 109 -7.02 1.07 -10.65
CA ASN A 109 -8.29 1.67 -10.29
C ASN A 109 -8.06 2.95 -9.47
N THR A 110 -8.46 4.09 -10.05
CA THR A 110 -8.25 5.42 -9.45
C THR A 110 -9.50 5.97 -8.76
N THR A 111 -10.61 5.23 -8.75
CA THR A 111 -11.86 5.69 -8.14
C THR A 111 -12.11 5.11 -6.76
N MET A 112 -11.64 3.87 -6.52
CA MET A 112 -11.85 3.13 -5.29
C MET A 112 -11.05 3.73 -4.13
N GLU A 113 -11.74 4.10 -3.05
CA GLU A 113 -11.14 4.58 -1.81
C GLU A 113 -11.12 3.50 -0.71
N SER A 114 -12.09 2.59 -0.73
CA SER A 114 -12.10 1.43 0.17
C SER A 114 -12.55 0.16 -0.52
N VAL A 115 -12.06 -1.00 -0.04
CA VAL A 115 -12.53 -2.30 -0.50
C VAL A 115 -12.73 -3.27 0.66
N SER A 116 -13.90 -3.92 0.71
CA SER A 116 -14.19 -5.03 1.61
C SER A 116 -14.16 -6.36 0.84
N ILE A 117 -13.21 -7.22 1.21
CA ILE A 117 -13.02 -8.54 0.61
C ILE A 117 -13.77 -9.55 1.47
N PRO A 118 -14.72 -10.34 0.90
CA PRO A 118 -15.59 -11.20 1.68
C PRO A 118 -14.88 -12.44 2.22
N GLU A 119 -15.44 -13.01 3.29
CA GLU A 119 -15.02 -14.32 3.79
C GLU A 119 -15.17 -15.41 2.72
N GLY A 120 -14.26 -16.38 2.74
CA GLY A 120 -14.11 -17.41 1.72
C GLY A 120 -13.06 -17.08 0.66
N VAL A 121 -12.63 -15.82 0.54
CA VAL A 121 -11.49 -15.48 -0.31
C VAL A 121 -10.21 -15.88 0.42
N THR A 122 -9.39 -16.70 -0.28
CA THR A 122 -8.14 -17.25 0.24
C THR A 122 -6.90 -16.65 -0.42
N GLU A 123 -7.05 -16.05 -1.60
CA GLU A 123 -5.92 -15.53 -2.37
C GLU A 123 -6.23 -14.20 -3.05
N ILE A 124 -5.31 -13.24 -2.88
CA ILE A 124 -5.25 -11.99 -3.65
C ILE A 124 -4.10 -12.14 -4.66
N GLY A 125 -4.42 -12.13 -5.94
CA GLY A 125 -3.51 -12.44 -7.04
C GLY A 125 -2.45 -11.37 -7.31
N PHE A 126 -1.52 -11.71 -8.21
CA PHE A 126 -0.43 -10.84 -8.63
C PHE A 126 -0.95 -9.46 -9.08
N ALA A 127 -0.40 -8.38 -8.50
CA ALA A 127 -0.72 -6.99 -8.84
C ALA A 127 -2.25 -6.69 -8.83
N ALA A 128 -3.06 -7.43 -8.06
CA ALA A 128 -4.52 -7.33 -8.10
C ALA A 128 -5.05 -5.91 -7.84
N PHE A 129 -4.41 -5.16 -6.94
CA PHE A 129 -4.72 -3.77 -6.60
C PHE A 129 -3.55 -2.81 -6.88
N SER A 130 -2.57 -3.24 -7.68
CA SER A 130 -1.41 -2.41 -8.01
C SER A 130 -1.84 -1.10 -8.68
N GLY A 131 -1.29 0.03 -8.21
CA GLY A 131 -1.62 1.36 -8.74
C GLY A 131 -3.00 1.88 -8.36
N CYS A 132 -3.63 1.31 -7.32
CA CYS A 132 -4.86 1.88 -6.76
C CYS A 132 -4.50 3.08 -5.87
N TYR A 133 -4.11 4.20 -6.50
CA TYR A 133 -3.52 5.37 -5.82
C TYR A 133 -4.44 6.01 -4.77
N ASN A 134 -5.77 5.88 -4.92
CA ASN A 134 -6.75 6.48 -4.01
C ASN A 134 -7.27 5.48 -2.95
N LEU A 135 -6.84 4.22 -2.98
CA LEU A 135 -7.24 3.20 -2.01
C LEU A 135 -6.65 3.54 -0.63
N LYS A 136 -7.53 3.84 0.34
CA LYS A 136 -7.19 4.25 1.70
C LYS A 136 -7.26 3.11 2.70
N SER A 137 -8.21 2.17 2.48
CA SER A 137 -8.43 1.06 3.41
C SER A 137 -8.83 -0.22 2.69
N VAL A 138 -8.39 -1.35 3.26
CA VAL A 138 -8.71 -2.70 2.78
C VAL A 138 -9.14 -3.53 3.96
N GLN A 139 -10.34 -4.10 3.91
CA GLN A 139 -10.80 -5.09 4.87
C GLN A 139 -10.46 -6.48 4.34
N LEU A 140 -9.50 -7.14 5.00
CA LEU A 140 -9.06 -8.49 4.68
C LEU A 140 -9.91 -9.54 5.42
N PRO A 141 -10.31 -10.66 4.74
CA PRO A 141 -11.06 -11.73 5.39
C PRO A 141 -10.16 -12.63 6.25
N LYS A 142 -10.72 -13.28 7.26
CA LYS A 142 -9.99 -14.26 8.10
C LYS A 142 -9.59 -15.52 7.34
N SER A 143 -10.28 -15.82 6.25
CA SER A 143 -9.97 -16.93 5.34
C SER A 143 -8.73 -16.70 4.48
N LEU A 144 -8.15 -15.49 4.45
CA LEU A 144 -7.04 -15.14 3.58
C LEU A 144 -5.76 -15.91 3.94
N VAL A 145 -5.16 -16.56 2.96
CA VAL A 145 -3.94 -17.36 3.09
C VAL A 145 -2.79 -16.73 2.33
N LYS A 146 -3.08 -15.98 1.25
CA LYS A 146 -2.03 -15.53 0.34
C LYS A 146 -2.29 -14.14 -0.23
N ILE A 147 -1.28 -13.27 -0.11
CA ILE A 147 -1.18 -11.99 -0.82
C ILE A 147 0.01 -12.10 -1.77
N GLU A 148 -0.29 -12.19 -3.06
CA GLU A 148 0.71 -12.41 -4.11
C GLU A 148 1.61 -11.18 -4.33
N GLN A 149 2.66 -11.40 -5.14
CA GLN A 149 3.64 -10.37 -5.49
C GLN A 149 2.96 -9.11 -6.02
N SER A 150 3.41 -7.95 -5.51
CA SER A 150 2.96 -6.61 -5.93
C SER A 150 1.45 -6.37 -5.79
N ALA A 151 0.73 -7.15 -4.98
CA ALA A 151 -0.73 -7.09 -4.91
C ALA A 151 -1.26 -5.69 -4.58
N PHE A 152 -0.58 -4.93 -3.71
CA PHE A 152 -0.89 -3.54 -3.33
C PHE A 152 0.27 -2.59 -3.63
N LEU A 153 1.09 -2.91 -4.66
CA LEU A 153 2.17 -2.04 -5.12
C LEU A 153 1.59 -0.67 -5.52
N ASP A 154 2.25 0.40 -5.11
CA ASP A 154 1.85 1.78 -5.41
C ASP A 154 0.47 2.21 -4.86
N CYS A 155 -0.03 1.57 -3.81
CA CYS A 155 -1.22 2.03 -3.09
C CYS A 155 -0.86 3.20 -2.15
N VAL A 156 -0.46 4.35 -2.69
CA VAL A 156 0.16 5.47 -1.95
C VAL A 156 -0.76 6.18 -0.95
N SER A 157 -2.07 5.91 -1.00
CA SER A 157 -3.06 6.40 -0.04
C SER A 157 -3.45 5.37 1.01
N LEU A 158 -2.96 4.12 0.93
CA LEU A 158 -3.25 3.07 1.91
C LEU A 158 -2.46 3.32 3.19
N GLU A 159 -3.10 3.95 4.19
CA GLU A 159 -2.45 4.41 5.41
C GLU A 159 -2.39 3.34 6.50
N GLU A 160 -3.30 2.36 6.47
CA GLU A 160 -3.34 1.28 7.44
C GLU A 160 -3.74 -0.06 6.80
N ILE A 161 -3.25 -1.14 7.38
CA ILE A 161 -3.63 -2.51 7.05
C ILE A 161 -3.68 -3.34 8.33
N THR A 162 -4.76 -4.10 8.48
CA THR A 162 -4.91 -5.06 9.58
C THR A 162 -4.86 -6.47 9.01
N PHE A 163 -3.84 -7.22 9.40
CA PHE A 163 -3.71 -8.62 9.02
C PHE A 163 -4.60 -9.50 9.92
N PRO A 164 -5.33 -10.48 9.33
CA PRO A 164 -6.20 -11.36 10.09
C PRO A 164 -5.40 -12.31 11.01
N GLU A 165 -5.78 -12.42 12.27
CA GLU A 165 -5.04 -13.20 13.28
C GLU A 165 -5.15 -14.72 13.13
N ASN A 166 -6.18 -15.22 12.49
CA ASN A 166 -6.48 -16.66 12.41
C ASN A 166 -6.04 -17.34 11.11
N SER A 167 -5.35 -16.63 10.22
CA SER A 167 -4.85 -17.17 8.96
C SER A 167 -3.36 -17.53 9.06
N ARG A 168 -2.93 -18.49 8.24
CA ARG A 168 -1.50 -18.73 7.98
C ARG A 168 -1.11 -17.93 6.75
N LEU A 169 -1.10 -16.61 6.89
CA LEU A 169 -0.93 -15.71 5.77
C LEU A 169 0.51 -15.71 5.24
N GLU A 170 0.63 -15.74 3.94
CA GLU A 170 1.88 -15.61 3.20
C GLU A 170 1.88 -14.28 2.43
N LEU A 171 2.90 -13.46 2.67
CA LEU A 171 3.13 -12.20 1.97
C LEU A 171 4.26 -12.35 0.97
N TYR A 172 3.95 -12.17 -0.30
CA TYR A 172 4.92 -12.31 -1.38
C TYR A 172 5.64 -10.99 -1.66
N GLN A 173 6.70 -11.09 -2.48
CA GLN A 173 7.61 -9.98 -2.77
C GLN A 173 6.84 -8.70 -3.18
N SER A 174 7.28 -7.55 -2.64
CA SER A 174 6.74 -6.24 -3.01
C SER A 174 5.22 -6.09 -2.79
N ALA A 175 4.60 -6.92 -1.95
CA ALA A 175 3.14 -6.95 -1.80
C ALA A 175 2.54 -5.59 -1.41
N PHE A 176 3.27 -4.78 -0.63
CA PHE A 176 2.88 -3.42 -0.19
C PHE A 176 3.96 -2.38 -0.52
N GLU A 177 4.82 -2.65 -1.49
CA GLU A 177 5.87 -1.72 -1.90
C GLU A 177 5.27 -0.38 -2.34
N ASN A 178 5.91 0.72 -1.92
CA ASN A 178 5.49 2.11 -2.17
C ASN A 178 4.02 2.37 -1.76
N SER A 179 3.54 1.72 -0.70
CA SER A 179 2.25 2.04 -0.09
C SER A 179 2.36 3.22 0.88
N GLY A 180 1.21 3.83 1.18
CA GLY A 180 1.11 4.98 2.08
C GLY A 180 1.09 4.64 3.57
N LEU A 181 1.37 3.38 3.96
CA LEU A 181 1.28 2.88 5.32
C LEU A 181 2.05 3.74 6.31
N LEU A 182 1.38 4.09 7.42
CA LEU A 182 1.96 4.89 8.51
C LEU A 182 2.54 4.00 9.61
N LYS A 183 1.84 2.92 9.93
CA LYS A 183 2.22 1.94 10.96
C LYS A 183 1.83 0.55 10.50
N VAL A 184 2.65 -0.44 10.84
CA VAL A 184 2.37 -1.83 10.49
C VAL A 184 2.60 -2.72 11.70
N PHE A 185 1.58 -3.52 12.03
CA PHE A 185 1.69 -4.63 12.96
C PHE A 185 1.71 -5.95 12.17
N ILE A 186 2.78 -6.72 12.31
CA ILE A 186 2.95 -8.03 11.69
C ILE A 186 2.75 -9.11 12.76
N PRO A 187 1.59 -9.76 12.81
CA PRO A 187 1.30 -10.76 13.83
C PRO A 187 2.10 -12.06 13.62
N SER A 188 2.19 -12.85 14.67
CA SER A 188 2.99 -14.10 14.68
C SER A 188 2.47 -15.21 13.75
N ASN A 189 1.26 -15.09 13.26
CA ASN A 189 0.64 -16.03 12.31
C ASN A 189 1.02 -15.78 10.84
N ILE A 190 1.76 -14.71 10.53
CA ILE A 190 2.34 -14.53 9.20
C ILE A 190 3.43 -15.59 9.01
N ARG A 191 3.12 -16.59 8.19
CA ARG A 191 3.99 -17.78 7.97
C ARG A 191 5.21 -17.47 7.12
N MET A 192 5.04 -16.60 6.14
CA MET A 192 6.08 -16.23 5.19
C MET A 192 5.94 -14.76 4.83
N MET A 193 7.05 -14.06 4.85
CA MET A 193 7.17 -12.68 4.39
C MET A 193 8.41 -12.58 3.52
N ASN A 194 8.21 -12.45 2.21
CA ASN A 194 9.30 -12.37 1.25
C ASN A 194 9.98 -11.01 1.28
N GLY A 195 11.11 -10.90 0.58
CA GLY A 195 11.87 -9.66 0.51
C GLY A 195 11.09 -8.52 -0.15
N GLY A 196 11.38 -7.28 0.28
CA GLY A 196 10.81 -6.07 -0.29
C GLY A 196 9.32 -5.86 -0.02
N VAL A 197 8.68 -6.62 0.88
CA VAL A 197 7.22 -6.55 1.10
C VAL A 197 6.75 -5.14 1.39
N PHE A 198 7.50 -4.37 2.17
CA PHE A 198 7.20 -2.97 2.55
C PHE A 198 8.29 -2.00 2.07
N ALA A 199 9.03 -2.36 1.02
CA ALA A 199 10.03 -1.46 0.47
C ALA A 199 9.39 -0.14 -0.01
N ASP A 200 10.13 0.95 0.02
CA ASP A 200 9.66 2.27 -0.42
C ASP A 200 8.40 2.81 0.29
N CYS A 201 8.00 2.25 1.43
CA CYS A 201 6.91 2.81 2.25
C CYS A 201 7.39 4.10 2.93
N LYS A 202 7.45 5.19 2.18
CA LYS A 202 8.09 6.45 2.58
C LYS A 202 7.40 7.16 3.74
N LYS A 203 6.14 6.85 4.02
CA LYS A 203 5.37 7.40 5.14
C LYS A 203 5.43 6.52 6.39
N LEU A 204 5.99 5.32 6.32
CA LEU A 204 6.02 4.35 7.42
C LEU A 204 6.87 4.88 8.57
N ILE A 205 6.25 5.04 9.75
CA ILE A 205 6.87 5.62 10.95
C ILE A 205 7.32 4.52 11.92
N SER A 206 6.49 3.47 12.07
CA SER A 206 6.79 2.40 13.01
C SER A 206 6.32 1.04 12.52
N VAL A 207 7.09 0.00 12.87
CA VAL A 207 6.74 -1.40 12.61
C VAL A 207 6.87 -2.22 13.89
N TYR A 208 5.95 -3.16 14.07
CA TYR A 208 6.05 -4.20 15.08
C TYR A 208 5.97 -5.58 14.45
N LEU A 209 7.01 -6.40 14.64
CA LEU A 209 7.11 -7.76 14.13
C LEU A 209 7.03 -8.74 15.30
N GLU A 210 5.87 -9.37 15.50
CA GLU A 210 5.60 -10.20 16.69
C GLU A 210 6.30 -11.56 16.64
N GLY A 211 6.35 -12.20 15.49
CA GLY A 211 6.73 -13.61 15.39
C GLY A 211 7.64 -14.00 14.23
N GLN A 212 8.20 -13.06 13.51
CA GLN A 212 9.07 -13.32 12.37
C GLN A 212 10.47 -13.74 12.85
N GLU A 213 10.90 -14.96 12.51
CA GLU A 213 12.25 -15.43 12.83
C GLU A 213 13.32 -14.75 11.98
N THR A 214 12.99 -14.45 10.73
CA THR A 214 13.88 -13.81 9.77
C THR A 214 13.23 -12.58 9.18
N ILE A 215 13.94 -11.46 9.18
CA ILE A 215 13.59 -10.28 8.40
C ILE A 215 14.32 -10.39 7.06
N GLU A 216 13.55 -10.59 6.00
CA GLU A 216 14.06 -10.85 4.66
C GLU A 216 14.74 -9.63 4.04
N LYS A 217 15.49 -9.87 2.95
CA LYS A 217 16.20 -8.82 2.22
C LYS A 217 15.24 -7.71 1.79
N GLN A 218 15.68 -6.47 1.98
CA GLN A 218 14.97 -5.28 1.52
C GLN A 218 13.54 -5.13 2.05
N THR A 219 13.14 -5.85 3.09
CA THR A 219 11.75 -5.83 3.59
C THR A 219 11.24 -4.43 3.86
N PHE A 220 12.07 -3.55 4.43
CA PHE A 220 11.77 -2.14 4.73
C PHE A 220 12.76 -1.19 4.04
N ALA A 221 13.36 -1.60 2.92
CA ALA A 221 14.30 -0.74 2.22
C ALA A 221 13.64 0.59 1.80
N SER A 222 14.36 1.69 1.90
CA SER A 222 13.91 3.05 1.54
C SER A 222 12.68 3.54 2.31
N CYS A 223 12.43 3.01 3.51
CA CYS A 223 11.41 3.55 4.42
C CYS A 223 11.98 4.77 5.16
N TYR A 224 12.14 5.89 4.45
CA TYR A 224 12.84 7.09 4.95
C TYR A 224 12.23 7.68 6.22
N SER A 225 10.92 7.53 6.47
CA SER A 225 10.25 8.05 7.67
C SER A 225 10.26 7.08 8.84
N LEU A 226 10.76 5.84 8.67
CA LEU A 226 10.77 4.83 9.71
C LEU A 226 11.67 5.27 10.87
N ARG A 227 11.08 5.37 12.07
CA ARG A 227 11.76 5.81 13.29
C ARG A 227 11.90 4.68 14.30
N THR A 228 10.88 3.83 14.40
CA THR A 228 10.80 2.82 15.45
C THR A 228 10.56 1.44 14.87
N VAL A 229 11.39 0.50 15.25
CA VAL A 229 11.24 -0.92 14.95
C VAL A 229 11.11 -1.68 16.26
N ILE A 230 10.06 -2.49 16.38
CA ILE A 230 9.85 -3.35 17.54
C ILE A 230 9.91 -4.80 17.07
N LEU A 231 10.87 -5.56 17.58
CA LEU A 231 11.10 -6.96 17.24
C LEU A 231 10.63 -7.86 18.37
N GLY A 232 9.80 -8.84 18.05
CA GLY A 232 9.44 -9.91 18.96
C GLY A 232 10.63 -10.85 19.22
N LYS A 233 10.59 -11.58 20.32
CA LYS A 233 11.65 -12.52 20.73
C LYS A 233 11.96 -13.66 19.74
N ALA A 234 11.08 -13.87 18.76
CA ALA A 234 11.27 -14.89 17.74
C ALA A 234 12.32 -14.51 16.70
N THR A 235 12.63 -13.21 16.55
CA THR A 235 13.57 -12.72 15.52
C THR A 235 15.00 -13.17 15.85
N LYS A 236 15.63 -13.80 14.88
CA LYS A 236 17.00 -14.36 14.98
C LYS A 236 17.93 -13.88 13.88
N GLU A 237 17.37 -13.47 12.76
CA GLU A 237 18.14 -13.11 11.56
C GLU A 237 17.59 -11.85 10.90
N ILE A 238 18.48 -10.93 10.53
CA ILE A 238 18.19 -9.78 9.70
C ILE A 238 19.08 -9.84 8.46
N ARG A 239 18.46 -10.02 7.29
CA ARG A 239 19.18 -10.19 6.03
C ARG A 239 19.62 -8.87 5.43
N ALA A 240 20.50 -8.96 4.43
CA ALA A 240 21.13 -7.80 3.79
C ALA A 240 20.08 -6.79 3.28
N GLY A 241 20.28 -5.52 3.61
CA GLY A 241 19.43 -4.43 3.15
C GLY A 241 18.00 -4.41 3.69
N ALA A 242 17.69 -5.21 4.73
CA ALA A 242 16.34 -5.23 5.30
C ALA A 242 15.87 -3.83 5.72
N PHE A 243 16.77 -2.97 6.17
CA PHE A 243 16.55 -1.58 6.58
C PHE A 243 17.43 -0.58 5.81
N ASP A 244 17.85 -0.95 4.59
CA ASP A 244 18.62 -0.03 3.74
C ASP A 244 17.82 1.24 3.46
N GLY A 245 18.47 2.42 3.56
CA GLY A 245 17.83 3.70 3.33
C GLY A 245 16.84 4.16 4.42
N CYS A 246 16.69 3.44 5.55
CA CYS A 246 15.87 3.90 6.68
C CYS A 246 16.58 5.03 7.45
N SER A 247 16.82 6.17 6.80
CA SER A 247 17.71 7.23 7.31
C SER A 247 17.24 7.91 8.62
N ASN A 248 15.97 7.77 8.98
CA ASN A 248 15.43 8.32 10.22
C ASN A 248 15.21 7.28 11.33
N LEU A 249 15.70 6.03 11.13
CA LEU A 249 15.57 4.99 12.16
C LEU A 249 16.40 5.36 13.38
N SER A 250 15.71 5.66 14.49
CA SER A 250 16.29 6.09 15.75
C SER A 250 16.25 5.01 16.82
N ASP A 251 15.21 4.22 16.88
CA ASP A 251 14.93 3.31 17.99
C ASP A 251 14.62 1.89 17.52
N VAL A 252 15.35 0.92 18.05
CA VAL A 252 15.05 -0.50 17.83
C VAL A 252 14.84 -1.17 19.17
N TRP A 253 13.66 -1.72 19.38
CA TRP A 253 13.27 -2.48 20.57
C TRP A 253 13.29 -3.97 20.26
N TYR A 254 13.88 -4.77 21.13
CA TYR A 254 13.94 -6.22 20.96
C TYR A 254 13.59 -6.95 22.26
N ALA A 255 12.65 -7.90 22.15
CA ALA A 255 12.19 -8.68 23.30
C ALA A 255 13.03 -9.92 23.60
N GLY A 256 14.16 -10.14 22.89
CA GLY A 256 15.08 -11.26 23.05
C GLY A 256 16.47 -10.81 23.48
N SER A 257 17.48 -11.66 23.25
CA SER A 257 18.88 -11.37 23.52
C SER A 257 19.55 -10.64 22.35
N TRP A 258 20.06 -9.43 22.58
CA TRP A 258 20.76 -8.65 21.56
C TRP A 258 22.00 -9.38 21.02
N ASP A 259 22.78 -10.09 21.87
CA ASP A 259 23.96 -10.83 21.43
C ASP A 259 23.61 -11.92 20.43
N GLU A 260 22.50 -12.65 20.68
CA GLU A 260 22.01 -13.67 19.75
C GLU A 260 21.54 -13.04 18.43
N LEU A 261 20.72 -11.97 18.49
CA LEU A 261 20.22 -11.30 17.29
C LEU A 261 21.36 -10.72 16.46
N LEU A 262 22.30 -9.99 17.08
CA LEU A 262 23.38 -9.33 16.35
C LEU A 262 24.36 -10.33 15.71
N SER A 263 24.47 -11.55 16.26
CA SER A 263 25.25 -12.63 15.64
C SER A 263 24.62 -13.16 14.35
N GLY A 264 23.29 -13.08 14.23
CA GLY A 264 22.51 -13.47 13.04
C GLY A 264 22.24 -12.33 12.05
N CYS A 265 22.69 -11.10 12.36
CA CYS A 265 22.42 -9.95 11.49
C CYS A 265 23.46 -9.79 10.40
N ASN A 266 23.00 -9.64 9.18
CA ASN A 266 23.85 -9.19 8.08
C ASN A 266 24.07 -7.69 8.16
N LYS A 267 25.33 -7.24 8.28
CA LYS A 267 25.71 -5.84 8.38
C LYS A 267 25.64 -5.09 7.04
N GLU A 268 25.66 -5.84 5.95
CA GLU A 268 25.64 -5.26 4.62
C GLU A 268 24.31 -4.53 4.36
N TRP A 269 24.39 -3.25 4.05
CA TRP A 269 23.23 -2.38 3.76
C TRP A 269 22.21 -2.24 4.91
N ASN A 270 22.58 -2.55 6.15
CA ASN A 270 21.74 -2.39 7.34
C ASN A 270 22.29 -1.31 8.30
N GLY A 271 23.06 -0.35 7.79
CA GLY A 271 23.71 0.69 8.61
C GLY A 271 22.73 1.45 9.50
N ALA A 272 21.53 1.77 9.00
CA ALA A 272 20.50 2.44 9.78
C ALA A 272 20.09 1.66 11.02
N PHE A 273 19.89 0.33 10.90
CA PHE A 273 19.56 -0.55 12.02
C PHE A 273 20.67 -0.59 13.08
N PHE A 274 21.92 -0.71 12.66
CA PHE A 274 23.07 -0.78 13.60
C PHE A 274 23.41 0.56 14.27
N ASN A 275 23.03 1.69 13.64
CA ASN A 275 23.27 3.03 14.17
C ASN A 275 22.13 3.54 15.06
N ALA A 276 20.97 2.87 15.07
CA ALA A 276 19.85 3.21 15.92
C ALA A 276 20.14 2.90 17.41
N GLU A 277 19.42 3.52 18.31
CA GLU A 277 19.44 3.19 19.73
C GLU A 277 18.75 1.83 19.96
N HIS A 278 19.46 0.93 20.65
CA HIS A 278 18.99 -0.42 20.91
C HIS A 278 18.44 -0.54 22.33
N HIS A 279 17.18 -0.93 22.46
CA HIS A 279 16.47 -1.06 23.73
C HIS A 279 16.07 -2.51 24.01
N GLU A 280 16.09 -2.93 25.27
CA GLU A 280 15.58 -4.23 25.70
C GLU A 280 14.08 -4.16 25.99
N GLY A 281 13.36 -5.23 25.64
CA GLY A 281 11.93 -5.34 25.94
C GLY A 281 11.04 -4.67 24.91
N ALA A 282 10.00 -4.02 25.37
CA ALA A 282 9.09 -3.22 24.58
C ALA A 282 9.01 -1.79 25.12
N PRO A 283 8.71 -0.78 24.30
CA PRO A 283 8.56 0.58 24.78
C PRO A 283 7.52 0.62 25.91
N SER A 284 7.84 1.35 26.99
CA SER A 284 6.87 1.69 28.03
C SER A 284 5.92 2.76 27.48
N ASP A 285 4.65 2.68 27.86
CA ASP A 285 3.57 3.63 27.50
C ASP A 285 3.90 5.07 27.91
#